data_5c0dca3a937c00a0bdc692b696103a07
#
_entry.id   5c0dca3a937c00a0bdc692b696103a07
#
_cell.length_a   1.000
_cell.length_b   1.000
_cell.length_c   1.000
_cell.angle_alpha   90.00
_cell.angle_beta   90.00
_cell.angle_gamma   90.00
#
_symmetry.space_group_name_H-M   'P 1'
#
loop_
_entity.id
_entity.type
_entity.pdbx_description
1 polymer ?
#
loop_
_entity_poly.entity_id
_entity_poly.type
_entity_poly.pdbx_seq_one_letter_code
_entity_poly.pdbx_strand_id
1 'polypeptide(L)'
;MNFNKILPFLAVTFFALPAFAAGGNPVSHIAAALAIGVAAFGGAIAQGRAAAAALEGIARNPNARGDIFTPLILSLALIESLVIYALLIAFQLV
;
A
#
# COMPACT_ATOMS: atom_id res chain seq x y z
N MET A 1 24.97 -2.55 -17.29
CA MET A 1 24.31 -2.97 -16.04
C MET A 1 22.87 -3.35 -16.38
N ASN A 2 22.44 -4.55 -16.01
CA ASN A 2 21.12 -5.05 -16.43
C ASN A 2 20.01 -4.36 -15.66
N PHE A 3 18.94 -3.96 -16.35
CA PHE A 3 17.76 -3.29 -15.77
C PHE A 3 17.21 -4.01 -14.52
N ASN A 4 17.19 -5.34 -14.52
CA ASN A 4 16.74 -6.16 -13.39
C ASN A 4 17.59 -6.01 -12.11
N LYS A 5 18.83 -5.52 -12.24
CA LYS A 5 19.71 -5.24 -11.10
C LYS A 5 19.65 -3.78 -10.65
N ILE A 6 19.32 -2.88 -11.58
CA ILE A 6 19.20 -1.45 -11.32
C ILE A 6 17.88 -1.14 -10.62
N LEU A 7 16.79 -1.78 -11.05
CA LEU A 7 15.44 -1.51 -10.55
C LEU A 7 15.31 -1.69 -9.02
N PRO A 8 15.75 -2.81 -8.41
CA PRO A 8 15.69 -2.95 -6.95
C PRO A 8 16.59 -1.94 -6.23
N PHE A 9 17.77 -1.62 -6.80
CA PHE A 9 18.65 -0.62 -6.23
C PHE A 9 18.00 0.78 -6.25
N LEU A 10 17.39 1.18 -7.36
CA LEU A 10 16.67 2.45 -7.47
C LEU A 10 15.47 2.48 -6.53
N ALA A 11 14.74 1.37 -6.41
CA ALA A 11 13.61 1.28 -5.49
C ALA A 11 14.05 1.47 -4.03
N VAL A 12 15.08 0.74 -3.60
CA VAL A 12 15.63 0.89 -2.25
C VAL A 12 16.13 2.31 -2.01
N THR A 13 16.83 2.90 -2.98
CA THR A 13 17.34 4.27 -2.87
C THR A 13 16.20 5.28 -2.79
N PHE A 14 15.17 5.13 -3.61
CA PHE A 14 14.00 6.02 -3.61
C PHE A 14 13.26 6.01 -2.27
N PHE A 15 13.12 4.84 -1.64
CA PHE A 15 12.45 4.72 -0.35
C PHE A 15 13.35 5.04 0.84
N ALA A 16 14.66 4.80 0.73
CA ALA A 16 15.59 5.02 1.83
C ALA A 16 16.08 6.48 1.94
N LEU A 17 16.29 7.16 0.80
CA LEU A 17 16.82 8.53 0.80
C LEU A 17 16.00 9.53 1.63
N PRO A 18 14.66 9.56 1.55
CA PRO A 18 13.87 10.47 2.38
C PRO A 18 14.08 10.26 3.88
N ALA A 19 14.20 9.01 4.32
CA ALA A 19 14.41 8.68 5.72
C ALA A 19 15.75 9.19 6.26
N PHE A 20 16.80 9.16 5.44
CA PHE A 20 18.12 9.69 5.82
C PHE A 20 18.21 11.21 5.71
N ALA A 21 17.46 11.82 4.81
CA ALA A 21 17.51 13.27 4.55
C ALA A 21 16.68 14.08 5.55
N ALA A 22 15.69 13.49 6.22
CA ALA A 22 14.71 14.22 7.02
C ALA A 22 15.23 14.73 8.38
N GLY A 23 16.34 14.23 8.89
CA GLY A 23 16.97 14.72 10.12
C GLY A 23 16.15 14.54 11.41
N GLY A 24 15.09 13.70 11.40
CA GLY A 24 14.28 13.40 12.56
C GLY A 24 15.03 12.63 13.63
N ASN A 25 14.52 12.63 14.86
CA ASN A 25 15.09 11.82 15.93
C ASN A 25 14.72 10.31 15.75
N PRO A 26 15.45 9.38 16.41
CA PRO A 26 15.18 7.94 16.26
C PRO A 26 13.74 7.53 16.60
N VAL A 27 13.11 8.21 17.55
CA VAL A 27 11.71 7.92 17.97
C VAL A 27 10.73 8.27 16.84
N SER A 28 10.92 9.41 16.20
CA SER A 28 10.06 9.82 15.07
C SER A 28 10.20 8.90 13.86
N HIS A 29 11.40 8.40 13.59
CA HIS A 29 11.61 7.41 12.53
C HIS A 29 10.92 6.08 12.82
N ILE A 30 10.96 5.61 14.06
CA ILE A 30 10.24 4.41 14.49
C ILE A 30 8.73 4.64 14.40
N ALA A 31 8.25 5.78 14.86
CA ALA A 31 6.82 6.14 14.77
C ALA A 31 6.34 6.18 13.32
N ALA A 32 7.12 6.77 12.42
CA ALA A 32 6.81 6.80 10.98
C ALA A 32 6.78 5.39 10.37
N ALA A 33 7.75 4.55 10.70
CA ALA A 33 7.81 3.18 10.24
C ALA A 33 6.61 2.36 10.73
N LEU A 34 6.21 2.52 11.99
CA LEU A 34 5.03 1.87 12.55
C LEU A 34 3.74 2.36 11.88
N ALA A 35 3.60 3.65 11.68
CA ALA A 35 2.41 4.23 11.07
C ALA A 35 2.17 3.64 9.67
N ILE A 36 3.17 3.68 8.80
CA ILE A 36 3.03 3.14 7.45
C ILE A 36 3.02 1.61 7.44
N GLY A 37 3.80 0.96 8.29
CA GLY A 37 3.88 -0.51 8.34
C GLY A 37 2.57 -1.15 8.77
N VAL A 38 1.95 -0.65 9.83
CA VAL A 38 0.65 -1.14 10.31
C VAL A 38 -0.46 -0.85 9.30
N ALA A 39 -0.48 0.36 8.73
CA ALA A 39 -1.48 0.73 7.74
C ALA A 39 -1.35 -0.11 6.45
N ALA A 40 -0.13 -0.31 5.94
CA ALA A 40 0.12 -1.12 4.76
C ALA A 40 -0.24 -2.59 4.99
N PHE A 41 0.10 -3.13 6.15
CA PHE A 41 -0.25 -4.50 6.54
C PHE A 41 -1.77 -4.70 6.59
N GLY A 42 -2.47 -3.82 7.30
CA GLY A 42 -3.93 -3.86 7.37
C GLY A 42 -4.60 -3.65 6.00
N GLY A 43 -4.09 -2.70 5.22
CA GLY A 43 -4.55 -2.42 3.86
C GLY A 43 -4.38 -3.61 2.92
N ALA A 44 -3.23 -4.28 2.97
CA ALA A 44 -2.95 -5.46 2.16
C ALA A 44 -3.91 -6.61 2.48
N ILE A 45 -4.19 -6.85 3.76
CA ILE A 45 -5.18 -7.87 4.17
C ILE A 45 -6.57 -7.50 3.68
N ALA A 46 -6.97 -6.24 3.85
CA ALA A 46 -8.29 -5.77 3.43
C ALA A 46 -8.47 -5.88 1.90
N GLN A 47 -7.48 -5.46 1.12
CA GLN A 47 -7.48 -5.59 -0.34
C GLN A 47 -7.53 -7.06 -0.78
N GLY A 48 -6.74 -7.91 -0.13
CA GLY A 48 -6.73 -9.34 -0.41
C GLY A 48 -8.10 -10.00 -0.15
N ARG A 49 -8.76 -9.64 0.93
CA ARG A 49 -10.11 -10.12 1.25
C ARG A 49 -11.16 -9.62 0.27
N ALA A 50 -11.11 -8.34 -0.08
CA ALA A 50 -12.04 -7.76 -1.05
C ALA A 50 -11.88 -8.42 -2.43
N ALA A 51 -10.65 -8.59 -2.89
CA ALA A 51 -10.35 -9.25 -4.16
C ALA A 51 -10.77 -10.72 -4.15
N ALA A 52 -10.46 -11.47 -3.10
CA ALA A 52 -10.84 -12.87 -2.97
C ALA A 52 -12.37 -13.05 -3.02
N ALA A 53 -13.11 -12.24 -2.25
CA ALA A 53 -14.58 -12.29 -2.25
C ALA A 53 -15.18 -11.96 -3.62
N ALA A 54 -14.65 -10.94 -4.30
CA ALA A 54 -15.10 -10.54 -5.63
C ALA A 54 -14.84 -11.62 -6.67
N LEU A 55 -13.63 -12.19 -6.70
CA LEU A 55 -13.25 -13.24 -7.64
C LEU A 55 -14.06 -14.52 -7.40
N GLU A 56 -14.29 -14.88 -6.14
CA GLU A 56 -15.15 -16.01 -5.78
C GLU A 56 -16.60 -15.79 -6.22
N GLY A 57 -17.13 -14.59 -6.03
CA GLY A 57 -18.46 -14.23 -6.51
C GLY A 57 -18.60 -14.33 -8.03
N ILE A 58 -17.60 -13.89 -8.78
CA ILE A 58 -17.56 -14.00 -10.25
C ILE A 58 -17.44 -15.47 -10.67
N ALA A 59 -16.65 -16.28 -9.96
CA ALA A 59 -16.48 -17.69 -10.25
C ALA A 59 -17.80 -18.48 -10.07
N ARG A 60 -18.59 -18.11 -9.07
CA ARG A 60 -19.91 -18.73 -8.82
C ARG A 60 -20.99 -18.24 -9.80
N ASN A 61 -20.93 -17.00 -10.20
CA ASN A 61 -21.86 -16.39 -11.14
C ASN A 61 -21.14 -15.46 -12.11
N PRO A 62 -20.64 -15.93 -13.24
CA PRO A 62 -19.93 -15.12 -14.23
C PRO A 62 -20.74 -13.93 -14.75
N ASN A 63 -22.08 -14.00 -14.73
CA ASN A 63 -22.95 -12.89 -15.16
C ASN A 63 -22.89 -11.70 -14.19
N ALA A 64 -22.50 -11.91 -12.93
CA ALA A 64 -22.37 -10.86 -11.94
C ALA A 64 -21.08 -10.03 -12.08
N ARG A 65 -20.19 -10.37 -12.98
CA ARG A 65 -18.89 -9.68 -13.19
C ARG A 65 -19.05 -8.15 -13.30
N GLY A 66 -20.01 -7.69 -14.09
CA GLY A 66 -20.28 -6.27 -14.30
C GLY A 66 -20.71 -5.56 -13.00
N ASP A 67 -21.54 -6.22 -12.20
CA ASP A 67 -22.04 -5.65 -10.94
C ASP A 67 -20.98 -5.65 -9.83
N ILE A 68 -20.04 -6.59 -9.87
CA ILE A 68 -18.98 -6.76 -8.86
C ILE A 68 -17.78 -5.83 -9.16
N PHE A 69 -17.47 -5.59 -10.42
CA PHE A 69 -16.23 -4.89 -10.82
C PHE A 69 -16.13 -3.48 -10.25
N THR A 70 -17.17 -2.66 -10.39
CA THR A 70 -17.14 -1.27 -9.91
C THR A 70 -17.05 -1.16 -8.38
N PRO A 71 -17.85 -1.88 -7.59
CA PRO A 71 -17.68 -1.88 -6.14
C PRO A 71 -16.31 -2.42 -5.70
N LEU A 72 -15.74 -3.39 -6.40
CA LEU A 72 -14.41 -3.90 -6.12
C LEU A 72 -13.35 -2.80 -6.30
N ILE A 73 -13.31 -2.17 -7.45
CA ILE A 73 -12.32 -1.12 -7.75
C ILE A 73 -12.46 0.05 -6.77
N LEU A 74 -13.69 0.46 -6.47
CA LEU A 74 -13.95 1.53 -5.51
C LEU A 74 -13.45 1.17 -4.11
N SER A 75 -13.73 -0.04 -3.64
CA SER A 75 -13.26 -0.48 -2.32
C SER A 75 -11.75 -0.61 -2.26
N LEU A 76 -11.08 -1.12 -3.30
CA LEU A 76 -9.62 -1.17 -3.37
C LEU A 76 -9.01 0.23 -3.33
N ALA A 77 -9.58 1.19 -4.06
CA ALA A 77 -9.12 2.57 -4.09
C ALA A 77 -9.29 3.26 -2.72
N LEU A 78 -10.41 3.03 -2.03
CA LEU A 78 -10.64 3.59 -0.70
C LEU A 78 -9.71 2.98 0.36
N ILE A 79 -9.43 1.69 0.30
CA ILE A 79 -8.45 1.03 1.17
C ILE A 79 -7.05 1.62 0.92
N GLU A 80 -6.66 1.78 -0.34
CA GLU A 80 -5.38 2.38 -0.70
C GLU A 80 -5.27 3.83 -0.20
N SER A 81 -6.35 4.59 -0.25
CA SER A 81 -6.40 5.96 0.26
C SER A 81 -6.04 6.03 1.74
N LEU A 82 -6.50 5.09 2.55
CA LEU A 82 -6.15 5.01 3.98
C LEU A 82 -4.65 4.78 4.18
N VAL A 83 -4.03 3.93 3.36
CA VAL A 83 -2.59 3.68 3.41
C VAL A 83 -1.80 4.92 2.97
N ILE A 84 -2.29 5.63 1.95
CA ILE A 84 -1.69 6.89 1.50
C ILE A 84 -1.78 7.97 2.58
N TYR A 85 -2.88 8.08 3.31
CA TYR A 85 -2.98 8.98 4.47
C TYR A 85 -1.93 8.65 5.54
N ALA A 86 -1.74 7.37 5.85
CA ALA A 86 -0.71 6.94 6.79
C ALA A 86 0.70 7.27 6.29
N LEU A 87 0.94 7.15 4.98
CA LEU A 87 2.21 7.54 4.35
C LEU A 87 2.48 9.04 4.51
N LEU A 88 1.47 9.88 4.28
CA LEU A 88 1.59 11.34 4.47
C LEU A 88 1.91 11.69 5.93
N ILE A 89 1.27 11.03 6.88
CA ILE A 89 1.58 11.18 8.31
C ILE A 89 3.00 10.72 8.61
N ALA A 90 3.42 9.59 8.06
CA ALA A 90 4.78 9.08 8.23
C ALA A 90 5.84 10.09 7.72
N PHE A 91 5.59 10.73 6.59
CA PHE A 91 6.47 11.79 6.09
C PHE A 91 6.52 13.04 6.97
N GLN A 92 5.45 13.35 7.68
CA GLN A 92 5.41 14.48 8.61
C GLN A 92 6.15 14.18 9.92
N LEU A 93 6.36 12.92 10.25
CA LEU A 93 7.03 12.50 11.47
C LEU A 93 8.56 12.46 11.36
N VAL A 94 9.09 12.47 10.15
CA VAL A 94 10.55 12.35 9.89
C VAL A 94 11.17 13.62 9.40
#